data_cea5f2b698b7dd2f688fd9ede18ea51c
#
_entry.id   cea5f2b698b7dd2f688fd9ede18ea51c
#
_cell.length_a   1.000
_cell.length_b   1.000
_cell.length_c   1.000
_cell.angle_alpha   90.00
_cell.angle_beta   90.00
_cell.angle_gamma   90.00
#
_symmetry.space_group_name_H-M   'P 1'
#
loop_
_entity.id
_entity.type
_entity.pdbx_description
1 polymer ?
#
loop_
_entity_poly.entity_id
_entity_poly.type
_entity_poly.pdbx_seq_one_letter_code
_entity_poly.pdbx_strand_id
1 'polypeptide(L)'
;PAWMAWIRPLLKTMVRQRWLSTTLFRNAARPGVIRSVLKQAYASGANIDDELVALLFQPTQRDGAAEAFRGFINLFDDHLAPQLMQHLAVPVDLIWGEQDPWEPLPEAQRWAEQISCVQSISVISGAGHCPHDEAPDRVNPVLLRLVETTNRPQQAT
;
A
#
# COMPACT_ATOMS: atom_id res chain seq x y z
N PRO A 1 -17.83 6.29 -3.98
CA PRO A 1 -19.22 6.52 -4.37
C PRO A 1 -20.16 6.07 -3.26
N ALA A 2 -21.21 6.88 -2.94
CA ALA A 2 -22.14 6.65 -1.82
C ALA A 2 -22.83 5.26 -1.84
N TRP A 3 -22.99 4.64 -3.01
CA TRP A 3 -23.56 3.29 -3.14
C TRP A 3 -22.66 2.20 -2.52
N MET A 4 -21.35 2.39 -2.48
CA MET A 4 -20.44 1.44 -1.83
C MET A 4 -20.62 1.40 -0.31
N ALA A 5 -21.09 2.46 0.32
CA ALA A 5 -21.34 2.49 1.76
C ALA A 5 -22.41 1.49 2.21
N TRP A 6 -23.41 1.25 1.37
CA TRP A 6 -24.49 0.31 1.64
C TRP A 6 -24.07 -1.16 1.45
N ILE A 7 -23.14 -1.41 0.54
CA ILE A 7 -22.67 -2.76 0.21
C ILE A 7 -21.53 -3.21 1.15
N ARG A 8 -20.79 -2.27 1.75
CA ARG A 8 -19.67 -2.57 2.67
C ARG A 8 -20.01 -3.58 3.78
N PRO A 9 -21.09 -3.40 4.58
CA PRO A 9 -21.41 -4.35 5.65
C PRO A 9 -21.76 -5.73 5.12
N LEU A 10 -22.44 -5.81 3.96
CA LEU A 10 -22.76 -7.08 3.31
C LEU A 10 -21.50 -7.78 2.81
N LEU A 11 -20.60 -7.05 2.15
CA LEU A 11 -19.31 -7.58 1.69
C LEU A 11 -18.45 -8.06 2.85
N LYS A 12 -18.38 -7.31 3.96
CA LYS A 12 -17.68 -7.76 5.17
C LYS A 12 -18.26 -9.06 5.73
N THR A 13 -19.59 -9.18 5.78
CA THR A 13 -20.23 -10.41 6.24
C THR A 13 -19.93 -11.58 5.30
N MET A 14 -19.95 -11.36 4.00
CA MET A 14 -19.60 -12.38 3.00
C MET A 14 -18.13 -12.82 3.10
N VAL A 15 -17.20 -11.89 3.28
CA VAL A 15 -15.76 -12.20 3.42
C VAL A 15 -15.47 -12.95 4.73
N ARG A 16 -16.26 -12.76 5.77
CA ARG A 16 -16.17 -13.54 7.02
C ARG A 16 -16.49 -15.03 6.82
N GLN A 17 -17.28 -15.39 5.84
CA GLN A 17 -17.58 -16.79 5.53
C GLN A 17 -16.40 -17.45 4.81
N ARG A 18 -15.76 -18.42 5.45
CA ARG A 18 -14.51 -19.07 4.99
C ARG A 18 -14.61 -19.60 3.55
N TRP A 19 -15.66 -20.32 3.22
CA TRP A 19 -15.86 -20.92 1.89
C TRP A 19 -16.04 -19.87 0.81
N LEU A 20 -16.76 -18.77 1.12
CA LEU A 20 -17.05 -17.70 0.17
C LEU A 20 -15.79 -16.85 -0.08
N SER A 21 -15.05 -16.50 0.97
CA SER A 21 -13.80 -15.76 0.84
C SER A 21 -12.74 -16.55 0.07
N THR A 22 -12.66 -17.87 0.27
CA THR A 22 -11.75 -18.73 -0.50
C THR A 22 -12.12 -18.77 -1.99
N THR A 23 -13.42 -18.86 -2.30
CA THR A 23 -13.89 -18.84 -3.69
C THR A 23 -13.66 -17.48 -4.34
N LEU A 24 -13.95 -16.38 -3.64
CA LEU A 24 -13.66 -15.02 -4.10
C LEU A 24 -12.17 -14.82 -4.35
N PHE A 25 -11.33 -15.22 -3.40
CA PHE A 25 -9.88 -15.13 -3.53
C PHE A 25 -9.36 -15.88 -4.76
N ARG A 26 -9.74 -17.15 -4.94
CA ARG A 26 -9.34 -17.95 -6.10
C ARG A 26 -9.75 -17.34 -7.44
N ASN A 27 -10.89 -16.65 -7.49
CA ASN A 27 -11.34 -15.95 -8.69
C ASN A 27 -10.64 -14.61 -8.89
N ALA A 28 -10.31 -13.90 -7.82
CA ALA A 28 -9.57 -12.64 -7.85
C ALA A 28 -8.07 -12.86 -8.08
N ALA A 29 -7.48 -13.91 -7.52
CA ALA A 29 -6.07 -14.26 -7.65
C ALA A 29 -5.76 -14.93 -9.00
N ARG A 30 -5.98 -14.20 -10.09
CA ARG A 30 -5.67 -14.64 -11.47
C ARG A 30 -4.75 -13.60 -12.14
N PRO A 31 -3.81 -14.01 -13.00
CA PRO A 31 -2.88 -13.10 -13.65
C PRO A 31 -3.55 -11.90 -14.33
N GLY A 32 -4.67 -12.11 -15.02
CA GLY A 32 -5.41 -11.04 -15.68
C GLY A 32 -6.03 -10.03 -14.69
N VAL A 33 -6.51 -10.48 -13.52
CA VAL A 33 -7.05 -9.61 -12.48
C VAL A 33 -5.90 -8.83 -11.81
N ILE A 34 -4.79 -9.50 -11.49
CA ILE A 34 -3.58 -8.87 -10.95
C ILE A 34 -3.12 -7.74 -11.87
N ARG A 35 -2.98 -8.03 -13.17
CA ARG A 35 -2.62 -7.01 -14.17
C ARG A 35 -3.61 -5.84 -14.20
N SER A 36 -4.90 -6.11 -14.08
CA SER A 36 -5.92 -5.06 -14.06
C SER A 36 -5.81 -4.18 -12.82
N VAL A 37 -5.52 -4.76 -11.67
CA VAL A 37 -5.31 -4.02 -10.41
C VAL A 37 -4.05 -3.16 -10.50
N LEU A 38 -2.95 -3.72 -11.01
CA LEU A 38 -1.70 -2.96 -11.22
C LEU A 38 -1.92 -1.75 -12.14
N LYS A 39 -2.66 -1.93 -13.24
CA LYS A 39 -3.01 -0.81 -14.15
C LYS A 39 -3.85 0.28 -13.49
N GLN A 40 -4.55 -0.02 -12.42
CA GLN A 40 -5.28 0.98 -11.64
C GLN A 40 -4.39 1.66 -10.60
N ALA A 41 -3.41 0.94 -10.05
CA ALA A 41 -2.53 1.43 -8.99
C ALA A 41 -1.36 2.27 -9.53
N TYR A 42 -0.81 1.87 -10.68
CA TYR A 42 0.38 2.50 -11.27
C TYR A 42 0.01 3.70 -12.13
N ALA A 43 0.82 4.75 -12.07
CA ALA A 43 0.60 5.96 -12.85
C ALA A 43 0.79 5.73 -14.35
N SER A 44 1.90 5.09 -14.75
CA SER A 44 2.21 4.88 -16.17
C SER A 44 1.87 3.47 -16.67
N GLY A 45 1.92 2.49 -15.80
CA GLY A 45 1.78 1.08 -16.18
C GLY A 45 2.90 0.53 -17.06
N ALA A 46 3.97 1.29 -17.31
CA ALA A 46 5.07 0.90 -18.19
C ALA A 46 5.82 -0.34 -17.68
N ASN A 47 5.88 -0.53 -16.38
CA ASN A 47 6.59 -1.64 -15.73
C ASN A 47 5.70 -2.88 -15.52
N ILE A 48 4.45 -2.87 -16.03
CA ILE A 48 3.53 -4.00 -15.85
C ILE A 48 3.76 -5.02 -16.97
N ASP A 49 4.78 -5.82 -16.82
CA ASP A 49 5.10 -6.94 -17.71
C ASP A 49 4.55 -8.27 -17.20
N ASP A 50 4.87 -9.36 -17.92
CA ASP A 50 4.44 -10.71 -17.54
C ASP A 50 5.22 -11.25 -16.34
N GLU A 51 6.47 -10.82 -16.17
CA GLU A 51 7.32 -11.22 -15.06
C GLU A 51 6.80 -10.68 -13.73
N LEU A 52 6.48 -9.38 -13.67
CA LEU A 52 5.86 -8.77 -12.49
C LEU A 52 4.53 -9.46 -12.14
N VAL A 53 3.68 -9.69 -13.13
CA VAL A 53 2.40 -10.37 -12.90
C VAL A 53 2.61 -11.79 -12.38
N ALA A 54 3.57 -12.54 -12.93
CA ALA A 54 3.90 -13.88 -12.46
C ALA A 54 4.46 -13.87 -11.04
N LEU A 55 5.34 -12.91 -10.72
CA LEU A 55 5.91 -12.73 -9.38
C LEU A 55 4.80 -12.49 -8.34
N LEU A 56 3.86 -11.62 -8.62
CA LEU A 56 2.73 -11.32 -7.72
C LEU A 56 1.68 -12.44 -7.68
N PHE A 57 1.61 -13.27 -8.69
CA PHE A 57 0.74 -14.44 -8.70
C PHE A 57 1.27 -15.59 -7.82
N GLN A 58 2.58 -15.79 -7.75
CA GLN A 58 3.17 -16.89 -6.97
C GLN A 58 2.70 -16.97 -5.51
N PRO A 59 2.68 -15.88 -4.70
CA PRO A 59 2.21 -15.94 -3.32
C PRO A 59 0.75 -16.39 -3.19
N THR A 60 -0.08 -16.12 -4.20
CA THR A 60 -1.50 -16.49 -4.18
C THR A 60 -1.73 -17.98 -4.29
N GLN A 61 -0.72 -18.75 -4.72
CA GLN A 61 -0.76 -20.20 -4.89
C GLN A 61 -0.33 -20.96 -3.64
N ARG A 62 0.17 -20.27 -2.62
CA ARG A 62 0.64 -20.90 -1.39
C ARG A 62 -0.53 -21.37 -0.52
N ASP A 63 -0.29 -22.42 0.25
CA ASP A 63 -1.21 -22.83 1.30
C ASP A 63 -1.42 -21.68 2.29
N GLY A 64 -2.68 -21.45 2.68
CA GLY A 64 -3.03 -20.35 3.58
C GLY A 64 -3.18 -18.98 2.92
N ALA A 65 -2.91 -18.81 1.62
CA ALA A 65 -3.04 -17.51 0.95
C ALA A 65 -4.46 -16.91 1.03
N ALA A 66 -5.50 -17.73 0.88
CA ALA A 66 -6.88 -17.29 1.00
C ALA A 66 -7.24 -16.87 2.43
N GLU A 67 -6.71 -17.55 3.43
CA GLU A 67 -6.86 -17.23 4.85
C GLU A 67 -6.15 -15.92 5.19
N ALA A 68 -4.93 -15.72 4.70
CA ALA A 68 -4.17 -14.48 4.88
C ALA A 68 -4.90 -13.29 4.24
N PHE A 69 -5.40 -13.43 3.03
CA PHE A 69 -6.20 -12.41 2.35
C PHE A 69 -7.47 -12.06 3.14
N ARG A 70 -8.18 -13.06 3.65
CA ARG A 70 -9.35 -12.86 4.51
C ARG A 70 -9.00 -12.11 5.78
N GLY A 71 -7.88 -12.47 6.43
CA GLY A 71 -7.35 -11.77 7.60
C GLY A 71 -7.09 -10.30 7.29
N PHE A 72 -6.40 -10.00 6.21
CA PHE A 72 -6.14 -8.65 5.76
C PHE A 72 -7.43 -7.82 5.56
N ILE A 73 -8.40 -8.36 4.81
CA ILE A 73 -9.68 -7.64 4.56
C ILE A 73 -10.47 -7.41 5.87
N ASN A 74 -10.46 -8.36 6.80
CA ASN A 74 -11.18 -8.21 8.07
C ASN A 74 -10.54 -7.18 9.00
N LEU A 75 -9.22 -7.00 8.95
CA LEU A 75 -8.46 -6.08 9.80
C LEU A 75 -8.26 -4.69 9.16
N PHE A 76 -8.59 -4.54 7.89
CA PHE A 76 -8.26 -3.34 7.12
C PHE A 76 -8.80 -2.04 7.74
N ASP A 77 -10.04 -2.05 8.25
CA ASP A 77 -10.65 -0.86 8.85
C ASP A 77 -10.28 -0.66 10.34
N ASP A 78 -9.70 -1.67 10.98
CA ASP A 78 -9.40 -1.65 12.41
C ASP A 78 -7.98 -1.11 12.70
N HIS A 79 -7.14 -1.02 11.66
CA HIS A 79 -5.73 -0.65 11.77
C HIS A 79 -5.31 0.33 10.67
N LEU A 80 -5.96 1.51 10.62
CA LEU A 80 -5.61 2.55 9.67
C LEU A 80 -4.31 3.24 10.06
N ALA A 81 -3.38 3.35 9.12
CA ALA A 81 -2.05 3.89 9.35
C ALA A 81 -2.04 5.29 10.03
N PRO A 82 -2.89 6.26 9.64
CA PRO A 82 -2.88 7.57 10.29
C PRO A 82 -3.22 7.51 11.78
N GLN A 83 -4.12 6.60 12.18
CA GLN A 83 -4.51 6.42 13.58
C GLN A 83 -3.39 5.76 14.40
N LEU A 84 -2.74 4.75 13.82
CA LEU A 84 -1.63 4.06 14.47
C LEU A 84 -0.40 4.95 14.59
N MET A 85 -0.08 5.74 13.59
CA MET A 85 1.06 6.67 13.59
C MET A 85 0.99 7.70 14.74
N GLN A 86 -0.21 8.10 15.18
CA GLN A 86 -0.37 9.01 16.32
C GLN A 86 0.19 8.45 17.63
N HIS A 87 0.37 7.15 17.72
CA HIS A 87 0.88 6.45 18.91
C HIS A 87 2.33 5.97 18.75
N LEU A 88 2.98 6.26 17.61
CA LEU A 88 4.37 5.88 17.41
C LEU A 88 5.32 6.81 18.12
N ALA A 89 6.30 6.22 18.83
CA ALA A 89 7.40 6.94 19.49
C ALA A 89 8.66 7.05 18.60
N VAL A 90 8.61 6.52 17.38
CA VAL A 90 9.72 6.54 16.43
C VAL A 90 9.44 7.53 15.31
N PRO A 91 10.48 8.18 14.73
CA PRO A 91 10.29 9.06 13.59
C PRO A 91 9.82 8.27 12.36
N VAL A 92 8.99 8.89 11.55
CA VAL A 92 8.44 8.33 10.31
C VAL A 92 8.74 9.28 9.16
N ASP A 93 9.34 8.78 8.10
CA ASP A 93 9.50 9.48 6.84
C ASP A 93 8.61 8.84 5.78
N LEU A 94 7.90 9.66 5.02
CA LEU A 94 6.99 9.21 3.98
C LEU A 94 7.66 9.36 2.61
N ILE A 95 7.54 8.33 1.77
CA ILE A 95 7.86 8.38 0.34
C ILE A 95 6.58 8.09 -0.43
N TRP A 96 6.12 9.04 -1.25
CA TRP A 96 4.78 9.01 -1.83
C TRP A 96 4.78 9.25 -3.32
N GLY A 97 3.94 8.49 -4.06
CA GLY A 97 3.72 8.75 -5.48
C GLY A 97 2.80 9.97 -5.68
N GLU A 98 3.20 10.89 -6.55
CA GLU A 98 2.44 12.10 -6.85
C GLU A 98 1.05 11.80 -7.41
N GLN A 99 0.93 10.71 -8.18
CA GLN A 99 -0.28 10.32 -8.89
C GLN A 99 -0.94 9.07 -8.27
N ASP A 100 -0.78 8.86 -6.95
CA ASP A 100 -1.43 7.75 -6.26
C ASP A 100 -2.96 7.87 -6.38
N PRO A 101 -3.64 6.92 -7.04
CA PRO A 101 -5.07 6.98 -7.25
C PRO A 101 -5.89 6.47 -6.07
N TRP A 102 -5.25 5.76 -5.13
CA TRP A 102 -5.93 5.14 -3.99
C TRP A 102 -5.78 5.95 -2.72
N GLU A 103 -4.57 6.46 -2.49
CA GLU A 103 -4.25 7.32 -1.35
C GLU A 103 -3.67 8.65 -1.88
N PRO A 104 -4.53 9.62 -2.20
CA PRO A 104 -4.12 10.85 -2.87
C PRO A 104 -3.08 11.65 -2.08
N LEU A 105 -2.08 12.20 -2.76
CA LEU A 105 -0.99 12.98 -2.16
C LEU A 105 -1.45 14.05 -1.13
N PRO A 106 -2.55 14.80 -1.33
CA PRO A 106 -3.01 15.75 -0.31
C PRO A 106 -3.35 15.12 1.04
N GLU A 107 -3.74 13.84 1.07
CA GLU A 107 -3.96 13.12 2.33
C GLU A 107 -2.64 12.86 3.06
N ALA A 108 -1.62 12.37 2.35
CA ALA A 108 -0.29 12.14 2.90
C ALA A 108 0.37 13.46 3.38
N GLN A 109 0.15 14.55 2.68
CA GLN A 109 0.61 15.88 3.09
C GLN A 109 -0.06 16.33 4.40
N ARG A 110 -1.37 16.09 4.55
CA ARG A 110 -2.07 16.35 5.81
C ARG A 110 -1.53 15.49 6.96
N TRP A 111 -1.17 14.24 6.71
CA TRP A 111 -0.54 13.41 7.74
C TRP A 111 0.81 13.98 8.17
N ALA A 112 1.62 14.45 7.22
CA ALA A 112 2.89 15.09 7.51
C ALA A 112 2.75 16.39 8.35
N GLU A 113 1.64 17.11 8.18
CA GLU A 113 1.35 18.32 8.94
C GLU A 113 0.74 18.05 10.33
N GLN A 114 -0.03 16.97 10.47
CA GLN A 114 -0.87 16.75 11.66
C GLN A 114 -0.34 15.66 12.60
N ILE A 115 0.52 14.76 12.12
CA ILE A 115 1.01 13.63 12.90
C ILE A 115 2.46 13.89 13.33
N SER A 116 2.65 14.06 14.62
CA SER A 116 3.92 14.54 15.21
C SER A 116 5.13 13.63 14.95
N CYS A 117 4.91 12.33 14.76
CA CYS A 117 6.00 11.40 14.44
C CYS A 117 6.47 11.52 12.98
N VAL A 118 5.68 12.11 12.08
CA VAL A 118 6.05 12.27 10.66
C VAL A 118 7.03 13.43 10.54
N GLN A 119 8.26 13.12 10.11
CA GLN A 119 9.36 14.08 10.00
C GLN A 119 9.45 14.70 8.60
N SER A 120 9.19 13.91 7.57
CA SER A 120 9.26 14.39 6.19
C SER A 120 8.33 13.62 5.26
N ILE A 121 8.05 14.24 4.10
CA ILE A 121 7.42 13.58 2.96
C ILE A 121 8.24 13.86 1.70
N SER A 122 8.65 12.79 1.02
CA SER A 122 9.34 12.83 -0.27
C SER A 122 8.38 12.40 -1.37
N VAL A 123 8.05 13.32 -2.27
CA VAL A 123 7.13 13.08 -3.37
C VAL A 123 7.88 12.59 -4.59
N ILE A 124 7.45 11.48 -5.18
CA ILE A 124 7.99 10.90 -6.41
C ILE A 124 7.08 11.29 -7.57
N SER A 125 7.54 12.25 -8.37
CA SER A 125 6.76 12.80 -9.48
C SER A 125 6.45 11.72 -10.54
N GLY A 126 5.22 11.69 -11.04
CA GLY A 126 4.79 10.74 -12.06
C GLY A 126 4.74 9.28 -11.62
N ALA A 127 4.83 8.97 -10.33
CA ALA A 127 4.61 7.64 -9.78
C ALA A 127 3.24 7.52 -9.11
N GLY A 128 2.66 6.33 -9.15
CA GLY A 128 1.37 6.00 -8.53
C GLY A 128 1.53 5.40 -7.12
N HIS A 129 0.69 4.40 -6.84
CA HIS A 129 0.60 3.78 -5.51
C HIS A 129 1.85 2.98 -5.09
N CYS A 130 2.62 2.48 -6.04
CA CYS A 130 3.82 1.69 -5.78
C CYS A 130 5.09 2.40 -6.28
N PRO A 131 5.45 3.59 -5.76
CA PRO A 131 6.57 4.37 -6.29
C PRO A 131 7.90 3.63 -6.25
N HIS A 132 8.10 2.74 -5.29
CA HIS A 132 9.31 1.90 -5.15
C HIS A 132 9.50 0.90 -6.29
N ASP A 133 8.41 0.47 -6.92
CA ASP A 133 8.41 -0.45 -8.06
C ASP A 133 8.30 0.32 -9.39
N GLU A 134 7.53 1.40 -9.43
CA GLU A 134 7.35 2.21 -10.62
C GLU A 134 8.59 3.07 -10.97
N ALA A 135 9.35 3.49 -9.97
CA ALA A 135 10.47 4.43 -10.12
C ALA A 135 11.59 4.17 -9.10
N PRO A 136 12.17 2.94 -9.07
CA PRO A 136 13.19 2.56 -8.09
C PRO A 136 14.45 3.44 -8.18
N ASP A 137 14.81 3.91 -9.35
CA ASP A 137 15.91 4.84 -9.61
C ASP A 137 15.75 6.19 -8.90
N ARG A 138 14.51 6.60 -8.63
CA ARG A 138 14.19 7.84 -7.89
C ARG A 138 13.92 7.59 -6.40
N VAL A 139 13.31 6.46 -6.07
CA VAL A 139 13.00 6.08 -4.68
C VAL A 139 14.27 5.68 -3.92
N ASN A 140 15.13 4.84 -4.50
CA ASN A 140 16.30 4.30 -3.81
C ASN A 140 17.26 5.37 -3.29
N PRO A 141 17.59 6.44 -4.06
CA PRO A 141 18.43 7.53 -3.52
C PRO A 141 17.78 8.29 -2.36
N VAL A 142 16.46 8.43 -2.35
CA VAL A 142 15.73 9.04 -1.23
C VAL A 142 15.85 8.16 0.00
N LEU A 143 15.55 6.88 -0.14
CA LEU A 143 15.63 5.91 0.95
C LEU A 143 17.03 5.83 1.56
N LEU A 144 18.08 5.79 0.73
CA LEU A 144 19.48 5.76 1.19
C LEU A 144 19.82 7.00 2.02
N ARG A 145 19.43 8.20 1.56
CA ARG A 145 19.64 9.44 2.32
C ARG A 145 18.94 9.42 3.68
N LEU A 146 17.70 8.95 3.74
CA LEU A 146 16.94 8.85 4.99
C LEU A 146 17.65 7.91 5.98
N VAL A 147 18.09 6.74 5.52
CA VAL A 147 18.83 5.78 6.33
C VAL A 147 20.17 6.35 6.83
N GLU A 148 20.92 7.04 5.97
CA GLU A 148 22.19 7.70 6.36
C GLU A 148 21.99 8.79 7.39
N THR A 149 20.91 9.58 7.26
CA THR A 149 20.58 10.65 8.20
C THR A 149 20.22 10.09 9.58
N THR A 150 19.45 9.01 9.61
CA THR A 150 19.04 8.36 10.85
C THR A 150 20.22 7.69 11.58
N ASN A 151 21.20 7.17 10.84
CA ASN A 151 22.38 6.49 11.38
C ASN A 151 23.51 7.45 11.80
N ARG A 152 23.42 8.75 11.54
CA ARG A 152 24.40 9.69 12.05
C ARG A 152 24.25 9.81 13.56
N PRO A 153 25.33 9.56 14.36
CA PRO A 153 25.27 9.81 15.80
C PRO A 153 24.90 11.28 16.00
N GLN A 154 23.85 11.52 16.78
CA GLN A 154 23.55 12.88 17.24
C GLN A 154 24.80 13.35 17.98
N GLN A 155 25.54 14.27 17.37
CA GLN A 155 26.63 14.94 18.06
C GLN A 155 25.97 15.72 19.19
N ALA A 156 26.18 15.22 20.41
CA ALA A 156 25.74 15.89 21.62
C ALA A 156 26.40 17.28 21.65
N THR A 157 25.58 18.30 21.50
CA THR A 157 25.94 19.68 21.79
C THR A 157 25.84 19.95 23.27
#